data_9a3925b27b8356f3306c8fcca764e250
#
_entry.id   9a3925b27b8356f3306c8fcca764e250
#
_cell.length_a   1.000
_cell.length_b   1.000
_cell.length_c   1.000
_cell.angle_alpha   90.00
_cell.angle_beta   90.00
_cell.angle_gamma   90.00
#
_symmetry.space_group_name_H-M   'P 1'
#
loop_
_entity.id
_entity.type
_entity.pdbx_description
1 polymer ?
#
loop_
_entity_poly.entity_id
_entity_poly.type
_entity_poly.pdbx_seq_one_letter_code
_entity_poly.pdbx_strand_id
1 'polypeptide(L)'
;MAYSNYYAASGLFHGSMSSVMGTQFDILMVGSDPRLLGTVWEKVESEVQRLDKMLNRFDPESEVSFVNREAGHYPVTVGEELWNILLNCKRYNELTEGYFDITLQGFDQVLLTEEDKSIFF
;
A
#
# COMPACT_ATOMS: atom_id res chain seq x y z
N MET A 1 0.35 -16.28 3.06
CA MET A 1 -0.72 -17.29 3.11
C MET A 1 -2.05 -16.59 3.42
N ALA A 2 -3.12 -17.01 2.75
CA ALA A 2 -4.44 -16.44 2.94
C ALA A 2 -5.45 -17.53 3.31
N TYR A 3 -6.41 -17.19 4.14
CA TYR A 3 -7.53 -18.08 4.45
C TYR A 3 -8.79 -17.26 4.72
N SER A 4 -9.94 -17.92 4.67
CA SER A 4 -11.21 -17.29 4.98
C SER A 4 -12.18 -18.26 5.65
N ASN A 5 -13.10 -17.72 6.44
CA ASN A 5 -14.18 -18.47 7.09
C ASN A 5 -15.47 -17.66 7.00
N TYR A 6 -16.59 -18.40 6.84
CA TYR A 6 -17.90 -17.80 6.89
C TYR A 6 -18.70 -18.40 8.07
N TYR A 7 -19.26 -17.54 8.91
CA TYR A 7 -20.04 -17.91 10.10
C TYR A 7 -21.53 -17.69 9.79
N ALA A 8 -22.21 -18.76 9.39
CA ALA A 8 -23.59 -18.70 8.89
C ALA A 8 -24.57 -18.09 9.90
N ALA A 9 -24.39 -18.36 11.20
CA ALA A 9 -25.29 -17.89 12.26
C ALA A 9 -25.33 -16.35 12.36
N SER A 10 -24.19 -15.69 12.13
CA SER A 10 -24.08 -14.24 12.22
C SER A 10 -23.98 -13.54 10.87
N GLY A 11 -23.83 -14.30 9.76
CA GLY A 11 -23.57 -13.73 8.45
C GLY A 11 -22.21 -13.07 8.33
N LEU A 12 -21.26 -13.43 9.19
CA LEU A 12 -19.93 -12.84 9.23
C LEU A 12 -18.95 -13.64 8.36
N PHE A 13 -18.26 -12.94 7.48
CA PHE A 13 -17.15 -13.47 6.70
C PHE A 13 -15.86 -12.85 7.22
N HIS A 14 -14.86 -13.67 7.51
CA HIS A 14 -13.54 -13.23 7.93
C HIS A 14 -12.50 -13.72 6.93
N GLY A 15 -11.77 -12.81 6.31
CA GLY A 15 -10.61 -13.12 5.47
C GLY A 15 -9.34 -12.62 6.14
N SER A 16 -8.26 -13.37 5.99
CA SER A 16 -6.97 -13.05 6.59
C SER A 16 -5.83 -13.37 5.64
N MET A 17 -4.86 -12.48 5.57
CA MET A 17 -3.60 -12.66 4.84
C MET A 17 -2.45 -12.40 5.79
N SER A 18 -1.49 -13.32 5.86
CA SER A 18 -0.26 -13.13 6.61
C SER A 18 0.89 -12.73 5.68
N SER A 19 1.90 -12.08 6.25
CA SER A 19 3.13 -11.68 5.52
C SER A 19 2.86 -10.73 4.36
N VAL A 20 1.91 -9.83 4.53
CA VAL A 20 1.61 -8.76 3.56
C VAL A 20 2.24 -7.48 4.07
N MET A 21 3.15 -6.89 3.30
CA MET A 21 3.91 -5.69 3.69
C MET A 21 4.53 -5.79 5.09
N GLY A 22 4.98 -6.99 5.45
CA GLY A 22 5.58 -7.28 6.75
C GLY A 22 4.60 -7.39 7.90
N THR A 23 3.30 -7.51 7.64
CA THR A 23 2.27 -7.58 8.68
C THR A 23 1.14 -8.52 8.29
N GLN A 24 0.09 -8.53 9.08
CA GLN A 24 -1.14 -9.29 8.83
C GLN A 24 -2.26 -8.34 8.42
N PHE A 25 -3.04 -8.75 7.44
CA PHE A 25 -4.21 -8.02 6.95
C PHE A 25 -5.45 -8.87 7.18
N ASP A 26 -6.45 -8.31 7.84
CA ASP A 26 -7.73 -8.98 8.11
C ASP A 26 -8.88 -8.13 7.59
N ILE A 27 -9.91 -8.79 7.07
CA ILE A 27 -11.14 -8.14 6.64
C ILE A 27 -12.34 -8.85 7.25
N LEU A 28 -13.31 -8.08 7.71
CA LEU A 28 -14.59 -8.58 8.19
C LEU A 28 -15.68 -8.01 7.29
N MET A 29 -16.53 -8.90 6.79
CA MET A 29 -17.67 -8.52 5.96
C MET A 29 -18.93 -9.19 6.50
N VAL A 30 -20.07 -8.53 6.37
CA VAL A 30 -21.37 -9.05 6.80
C VAL A 30 -22.27 -9.19 5.59
N GLY A 31 -22.87 -10.35 5.45
CA GLY A 31 -23.81 -10.63 4.35
C GLY A 31 -24.44 -12.01 4.48
N SER A 32 -25.51 -12.24 3.74
CA SER A 32 -26.25 -13.51 3.75
C SER A 32 -25.82 -14.47 2.65
N ASP A 33 -25.01 -14.00 1.71
CA ASP A 33 -24.57 -14.83 0.57
C ASP A 33 -23.06 -15.11 0.67
N PRO A 34 -22.66 -16.29 1.21
CA PRO A 34 -21.25 -16.61 1.33
C PRO A 34 -20.49 -16.70 0.01
N ARG A 35 -21.19 -17.02 -1.08
CA ARG A 35 -20.57 -17.10 -2.40
C ARG A 35 -20.17 -15.70 -2.88
N LEU A 36 -21.04 -14.71 -2.70
CA LEU A 36 -20.73 -13.32 -3.04
C LEU A 36 -19.58 -12.80 -2.21
N LEU A 37 -19.61 -13.05 -0.89
CA LEU A 37 -18.55 -12.60 0.01
C LEU A 37 -17.21 -13.23 -0.34
N GLY A 38 -17.21 -14.51 -0.71
CA GLY A 38 -16.01 -15.20 -1.18
C GLY A 38 -15.43 -14.57 -2.45
N THR A 39 -16.28 -14.18 -3.40
CA THR A 39 -15.85 -13.50 -4.63
C THR A 39 -15.24 -12.13 -4.32
N VAL A 40 -15.85 -11.37 -3.41
CA VAL A 40 -15.31 -10.08 -2.97
C VAL A 40 -13.95 -10.28 -2.30
N TRP A 41 -13.83 -11.30 -1.43
CA TRP A 41 -12.57 -11.62 -0.77
C TRP A 41 -11.44 -11.90 -1.78
N GLU A 42 -11.73 -12.67 -2.83
CA GLU A 42 -10.73 -12.93 -3.87
C GLU A 42 -10.23 -11.66 -4.54
N LYS A 43 -11.12 -10.71 -4.78
CA LYS A 43 -10.75 -9.41 -5.35
C LYS A 43 -9.90 -8.59 -4.37
N VAL A 44 -10.27 -8.58 -3.09
CA VAL A 44 -9.51 -7.90 -2.05
C VAL A 44 -8.11 -8.52 -1.93
N GLU A 45 -8.03 -9.84 -1.89
CA GLU A 45 -6.76 -10.56 -1.81
C GLU A 45 -5.84 -10.21 -2.98
N SER A 46 -6.38 -10.24 -4.21
CA SER A 46 -5.61 -9.88 -5.41
C SER A 46 -5.13 -8.43 -5.37
N GLU A 47 -5.98 -7.51 -4.91
CA GLU A 47 -5.64 -6.09 -4.83
C GLU A 47 -4.58 -5.83 -3.78
N VAL A 48 -4.69 -6.46 -2.61
CA VAL A 48 -3.69 -6.33 -1.54
C VAL A 48 -2.34 -6.87 -2.00
N GLN A 49 -2.34 -8.01 -2.70
CA GLN A 49 -1.10 -8.58 -3.26
C GLN A 49 -0.47 -7.66 -4.30
N ARG A 50 -1.29 -7.02 -5.13
CA ARG A 50 -0.82 -6.05 -6.13
C ARG A 50 -0.16 -4.85 -5.46
N LEU A 51 -0.80 -4.30 -4.43
CA LEU A 51 -0.26 -3.18 -3.66
C LEU A 51 1.01 -3.57 -2.91
N ASP A 52 1.08 -4.79 -2.39
CA ASP A 52 2.28 -5.30 -1.74
C ASP A 52 3.48 -5.30 -2.69
N LYS A 53 3.29 -5.74 -3.93
CA LYS A 53 4.35 -5.73 -4.93
C LYS A 53 4.83 -4.31 -5.27
N MET A 54 3.96 -3.32 -5.17
CA MET A 54 4.32 -1.94 -5.44
C MET A 54 4.98 -1.27 -4.24
N LEU A 55 4.46 -1.50 -3.04
CA LEU A 55 4.78 -0.70 -1.86
C LEU A 55 5.68 -1.38 -0.83
N ASN A 56 5.93 -2.69 -0.94
CA ASN A 56 6.69 -3.42 0.05
C ASN A 56 8.18 -3.05 -0.02
N ARG A 57 8.65 -2.27 0.94
CA ARG A 57 10.05 -1.85 1.01
C ARG A 57 11.03 -2.99 1.28
N PHE A 58 10.53 -4.11 1.79
CA PHE A 58 11.35 -5.30 2.05
C PHE A 58 11.50 -6.20 0.83
N ASP A 59 10.70 -5.99 -0.20
CA ASP A 59 10.81 -6.69 -1.47
C ASP A 59 11.73 -5.88 -2.40
N PRO A 60 12.93 -6.40 -2.77
CA PRO A 60 13.85 -5.66 -3.63
C PRO A 60 13.30 -5.37 -5.02
N GLU A 61 12.26 -6.10 -5.45
CA GLU A 61 11.64 -5.93 -6.77
C GLU A 61 10.49 -4.91 -6.76
N SER A 62 10.11 -4.37 -5.60
CA SER A 62 9.02 -3.41 -5.53
C SER A 62 9.41 -2.04 -6.11
N GLU A 63 8.41 -1.29 -6.57
CA GLU A 63 8.63 0.05 -7.08
C GLU A 63 9.22 0.97 -6.01
N VAL A 64 8.71 0.88 -4.77
CA VAL A 64 9.25 1.64 -3.63
C VAL A 64 10.71 1.31 -3.38
N SER A 65 11.10 0.04 -3.46
CA SER A 65 12.50 -0.36 -3.27
C SER A 65 13.40 0.20 -4.36
N PHE A 66 12.90 0.27 -5.59
CA PHE A 66 13.64 0.91 -6.68
C PHE A 66 13.88 2.39 -6.37
N VAL A 67 12.83 3.10 -5.93
CA VAL A 67 12.97 4.50 -5.53
C VAL A 67 13.98 4.66 -4.40
N ASN A 68 13.88 3.84 -3.36
CA ASN A 68 14.78 3.91 -2.21
C ASN A 68 16.23 3.68 -2.60
N ARG A 69 16.46 2.83 -3.59
CA ARG A 69 17.82 2.49 -4.04
C ARG A 69 18.41 3.56 -4.96
N GLU A 70 17.59 4.15 -5.83
CA GLU A 70 18.10 4.96 -6.94
C GLU A 70 17.89 6.46 -6.77
N ALA A 71 16.88 6.90 -6.00
CA ALA A 71 16.51 8.33 -5.95
C ALA A 71 17.55 9.23 -5.27
N GLY A 72 18.50 8.65 -4.55
CA GLY A 72 19.66 9.39 -4.02
C GLY A 72 20.72 9.67 -5.07
N HIS A 73 20.66 9.02 -6.22
CA HIS A 73 21.65 9.15 -7.29
C HIS A 73 21.13 9.98 -8.47
N TYR A 74 19.84 9.85 -8.78
CA TYR A 74 19.21 10.59 -9.88
C TYR A 74 17.70 10.64 -9.65
N PRO A 75 16.98 11.59 -10.32
CA PRO A 75 15.52 11.62 -10.23
C PRO A 75 14.90 10.35 -10.81
N VAL A 76 14.00 9.72 -10.06
CA VAL A 76 13.33 8.48 -10.47
C VAL A 76 11.89 8.78 -10.83
N THR A 77 11.50 8.51 -12.07
CA THR A 77 10.11 8.60 -12.50
C THR A 77 9.35 7.37 -12.00
N VAL A 78 8.17 7.59 -11.39
CA VAL A 78 7.34 6.53 -10.84
C VAL A 78 6.01 6.43 -11.59
N GLY A 79 5.31 5.30 -11.41
CA GLY A 79 3.96 5.14 -11.94
C GLY A 79 2.97 6.11 -11.31
N GLU A 80 1.88 6.36 -12.01
CA GLU A 80 0.88 7.34 -11.58
C GLU A 80 0.26 7.01 -10.22
N GLU A 81 0.02 5.73 -9.94
CA GLU A 81 -0.57 5.32 -8.67
C GLU A 81 0.37 5.61 -7.49
N LEU A 82 1.64 5.25 -7.61
CA LEU A 82 2.62 5.57 -6.56
C LEU A 82 2.80 7.08 -6.43
N TRP A 83 2.82 7.81 -7.53
CA TRP A 83 2.89 9.26 -7.50
C TRP A 83 1.76 9.87 -6.67
N ASN A 84 0.52 9.44 -6.91
CA ASN A 84 -0.64 9.94 -6.18
C ASN A 84 -0.59 9.58 -4.69
N ILE A 85 -0.10 8.40 -4.35
CA ILE A 85 0.11 8.00 -2.95
C ILE A 85 1.13 8.93 -2.28
N LEU A 86 2.22 9.22 -2.95
CA LEU A 86 3.26 10.10 -2.40
C LEU A 86 2.77 11.54 -2.22
N LEU A 87 1.97 12.05 -3.15
CA LEU A 87 1.36 13.36 -3.01
C LEU A 87 0.42 13.40 -1.79
N ASN A 88 -0.36 12.37 -1.57
CA ASN A 88 -1.22 12.27 -0.40
C ASN A 88 -0.39 12.20 0.89
N CYS A 89 0.69 11.45 0.89
CA CYS A 89 1.59 11.39 2.05
C CYS A 89 2.21 12.75 2.37
N LYS A 90 2.60 13.49 1.34
CA LYS A 90 3.11 14.85 1.52
C LYS A 90 2.04 15.77 2.11
N ARG A 91 0.81 15.67 1.62
CA ARG A 91 -0.32 16.44 2.16
C ARG A 91 -0.56 16.14 3.63
N TYR A 92 -0.57 14.86 4.03
CA TYR A 92 -0.75 14.48 5.43
C TYR A 92 0.44 14.90 6.30
N ASN A 93 1.64 14.90 5.75
CA ASN A 93 2.81 15.46 6.45
C ASN A 93 2.59 16.93 6.77
N GLU A 94 2.14 17.73 5.80
CA GLU A 94 1.87 19.15 5.99
C GLU A 94 0.73 19.39 6.97
N LEU A 95 -0.39 18.66 6.82
CA LEU A 95 -1.57 18.79 7.68
C LEU A 95 -1.28 18.44 9.14
N THR A 96 -0.36 17.53 9.39
CA THR A 96 0.01 17.09 10.74
C THR A 96 1.28 17.78 11.27
N GLU A 97 1.74 18.81 10.58
CA GLU A 97 2.95 19.56 10.98
C GLU A 97 4.17 18.63 11.12
N GLY A 98 4.29 17.65 10.26
CA GLY A 98 5.41 16.70 10.22
C GLY A 98 5.26 15.47 11.11
N TYR A 99 4.19 15.35 11.89
CA TYR A 99 4.00 14.16 12.72
C TYR A 99 3.72 12.91 11.88
N PHE A 100 3.01 13.03 10.78
CA PHE A 100 2.93 11.96 9.78
C PHE A 100 4.07 12.14 8.79
N ASP A 101 5.00 11.21 8.76
CA ASP A 101 6.15 11.28 7.86
C ASP A 101 6.57 9.86 7.45
N ILE A 102 6.52 9.58 6.16
CA ILE A 102 6.94 8.29 5.61
C ILE A 102 8.44 8.24 5.32
N THR A 103 9.16 9.34 5.52
CA THR A 103 10.59 9.44 5.25
C THR A 103 11.40 9.32 6.54
N LEU A 104 12.67 8.90 6.41
CA LEU A 104 13.58 8.86 7.56
C LEU A 104 14.28 10.20 7.77
N GLN A 105 14.38 11.03 6.72
CA GLN A 105 15.13 12.28 6.76
C GLN A 105 14.26 13.53 6.72
N GLY A 106 12.95 13.36 6.57
CA GLY A 106 11.99 14.47 6.43
C GLY A 106 11.65 14.78 4.99
N PHE A 107 10.39 15.17 4.73
CA PHE A 107 9.90 15.49 3.39
C PHE A 107 10.58 16.72 2.78
N ASP A 108 11.15 17.58 3.57
CA ASP A 108 11.92 18.74 3.08
C ASP A 108 13.19 18.33 2.34
N GLN A 109 13.66 17.10 2.57
CA GLN A 109 14.81 16.53 1.86
C GLN A 109 14.41 15.76 0.61
N VAL A 110 13.12 15.69 0.29
CA VAL A 110 12.59 14.94 -0.86
C VAL A 110 12.03 15.92 -1.88
N LEU A 111 12.59 15.87 -3.10
CA LEU A 111 12.09 16.69 -4.21
C LEU A 111 11.12 15.89 -5.07
N LEU A 112 9.88 16.37 -5.14
CA LEU A 112 8.84 15.79 -6.00
C LEU A 112 8.64 16.74 -7.19
N THR A 113 8.86 16.22 -8.40
CA THR A 113 8.69 17.00 -9.62
C THR A 113 7.48 16.50 -10.40
N GLU A 114 6.46 17.35 -10.51
CA GLU A 114 5.16 16.98 -11.07
C GLU A 114 5.20 16.72 -12.58
N GLU A 115 6.04 17.45 -13.33
CA GLU A 115 6.10 17.36 -14.78
C GLU A 115 6.38 15.94 -15.28
N ASP A 116 7.33 15.26 -14.66
CA ASP A 116 7.72 13.89 -15.02
C ASP A 116 7.41 12.88 -13.94
N LYS A 117 6.72 13.29 -12.88
CA LYS A 117 6.38 12.46 -11.70
C LYS A 117 7.62 11.77 -11.14
N SER A 118 8.67 12.56 -10.93
CA SER A 118 9.94 12.03 -10.43
C SER A 118 10.20 12.39 -8.96
N ILE A 119 11.00 11.56 -8.33
CA ILE A 119 11.40 11.67 -6.94
C ILE A 119 12.92 11.73 -6.89
N PHE A 120 13.45 12.66 -6.12
CA PHE A 120 14.88 12.80 -5.91
C PHE A 120 15.16 13.10 -4.44
N PHE A 121 16.17 12.45 -3.88
CA PHE A 121 16.60 12.65 -2.48
C PHE A 121 17.80 13.56 -2.40
#